data_c10cb6b247d241e50e4686febe7f04bc
#
_entry.id   c10cb6b247d241e50e4686febe7f04bc
#
_cell.length_a   1.000
_cell.length_b   1.000
_cell.length_c   1.000
_cell.angle_alpha   90.00
_cell.angle_beta   90.00
_cell.angle_gamma   90.00
#
_symmetry.space_group_name_H-M   'P 1'
#
loop_
_entity.id
_entity.type
_entity.pdbx_description
1 polymer ?
#
loop_
_entity_poly.entity_id
_entity_poly.type
_entity_poly.pdbx_seq_one_letter_code
_entity_poly.pdbx_strand_id
1 'polypeptide(L)'
;MKQGVAMRSAPVVYLLIIVTSLLLIPSASATWSGFRGMGSTVTLGEPSCVQLAAQDVVCVAQSQQSTLMANRFTDNAWSGWTNLAGAVSSDPSCVNDGTGQAVCGVRSGTTGTLVATVFDGTNWSAFIDSNGQIFSGPSCALLRSTKVLCAARSLTSGLANSLLNTATSTWGSFKTVAATLTSAPGCANDNNGDVICAMNALVTATNDTIVVNRFDGSKWEGFLTLQGGISGSSPSCTSIGVKGQVVCFDRANNLAIYANLFKSGLWSTTNWTGWRGITGGNIGPRVGCAMPSAGKLACGVLYVPDSFMYTATFDGTNWTVFAKVGAKPIAAGPACATLATGKVICAAVGLSSQAVSLTGP
;
A
#
# COMPACT_ATOMS: atom_id res chain seq x y z
N MET A 1 74.15 -64.02 8.52
CA MET A 1 72.78 -63.59 8.72
C MET A 1 72.76 -62.06 8.63
N LYS A 2 72.21 -61.51 7.53
CA LYS A 2 72.05 -60.11 7.30
C LYS A 2 70.57 -59.81 7.28
N GLN A 3 70.05 -59.04 8.26
CA GLN A 3 68.68 -58.57 8.27
C GLN A 3 68.57 -57.32 7.40
N GLY A 4 67.75 -57.37 6.39
CA GLY A 4 67.39 -56.23 5.55
C GLY A 4 66.24 -55.43 6.20
N VAL A 5 66.44 -54.13 6.43
CA VAL A 5 65.43 -53.21 6.87
C VAL A 5 64.69 -52.65 5.66
N ALA A 6 63.41 -52.94 5.57
CA ALA A 6 62.54 -52.39 4.52
C ALA A 6 62.04 -50.98 4.96
N MET A 7 62.45 -49.97 4.23
CA MET A 7 61.84 -48.61 4.35
C MET A 7 60.45 -48.61 3.69
N ARG A 8 59.43 -48.29 4.50
CA ARG A 8 58.10 -47.95 4.02
C ARG A 8 58.04 -46.50 3.62
N SER A 9 57.81 -46.21 2.37
CA SER A 9 57.49 -44.89 1.86
C SER A 9 56.05 -44.50 2.26
N ALA A 10 55.88 -43.39 2.98
CA ALA A 10 54.56 -42.80 3.27
C ALA A 10 54.04 -42.03 2.04
N PRO A 11 52.76 -42.11 1.70
CA PRO A 11 52.22 -41.32 0.62
C PRO A 11 52.02 -39.85 1.08
N VAL A 12 52.60 -38.93 0.30
CA VAL A 12 52.34 -37.48 0.43
C VAL A 12 50.98 -37.18 -0.10
N VAL A 13 50.02 -36.88 0.79
CA VAL A 13 48.69 -36.41 0.42
C VAL A 13 48.82 -34.91 0.13
N TYR A 14 48.70 -34.53 -1.15
CA TYR A 14 48.54 -33.14 -1.55
C TYR A 14 47.12 -32.70 -1.25
N LEU A 15 46.98 -31.87 -0.18
CA LEU A 15 45.72 -31.21 0.11
C LEU A 15 45.55 -30.04 -0.88
N LEU A 16 44.73 -30.23 -1.89
CA LEU A 16 44.35 -29.17 -2.82
C LEU A 16 43.36 -28.25 -2.13
N ILE A 17 43.86 -27.10 -1.58
CA ILE A 17 42.99 -26.06 -1.06
C ILE A 17 42.41 -25.29 -2.25
N ILE A 18 41.19 -25.60 -2.63
CA ILE A 18 40.40 -24.79 -3.56
C ILE A 18 39.93 -23.56 -2.77
N VAL A 19 40.63 -22.46 -2.91
CA VAL A 19 40.15 -21.14 -2.45
C VAL A 19 39.07 -20.70 -3.43
N THR A 20 37.83 -21.04 -3.16
CA THR A 20 36.68 -20.40 -3.80
C THR A 20 36.63 -18.94 -3.35
N SER A 21 37.22 -18.06 -4.15
CA SER A 21 36.99 -16.62 -4.05
C SER A 21 35.49 -16.41 -4.32
N LEU A 22 34.68 -16.28 -3.26
CA LEU A 22 33.35 -15.71 -3.36
C LEU A 22 33.56 -14.29 -3.88
N LEU A 23 33.37 -14.10 -5.17
CA LEU A 23 33.12 -12.78 -5.74
C LEU A 23 31.87 -12.27 -5.07
N LEU A 24 32.02 -11.46 -4.02
CA LEU A 24 31.01 -10.56 -3.54
C LEU A 24 30.70 -9.63 -4.71
N ILE A 25 29.78 -10.04 -5.58
CA ILE A 25 29.14 -9.13 -6.52
C ILE A 25 28.44 -8.12 -5.61
N PRO A 26 28.86 -6.84 -5.56
CA PRO A 26 28.11 -5.85 -4.84
C PRO A 26 26.72 -5.85 -5.49
N SER A 27 25.69 -6.25 -4.77
CA SER A 27 24.33 -6.02 -5.18
C SER A 27 24.25 -4.52 -5.43
N ALA A 28 24.11 -4.12 -6.68
CA ALA A 28 23.88 -2.73 -7.03
C ALA A 28 22.69 -2.29 -6.16
N SER A 29 22.96 -1.49 -5.14
CA SER A 29 21.92 -0.91 -4.32
C SER A 29 21.10 -0.07 -5.27
N ALA A 30 19.90 -0.54 -5.55
CA ALA A 30 19.00 0.12 -6.46
C ALA A 30 18.78 1.54 -5.94
N THR A 31 19.21 2.51 -6.73
CA THR A 31 19.24 3.91 -6.33
C THR A 31 17.91 4.58 -6.65
N TRP A 32 17.36 5.28 -5.67
CA TRP A 32 16.22 6.15 -5.89
C TRP A 32 16.66 7.42 -6.62
N SER A 33 15.81 7.91 -7.54
CA SER A 33 16.03 9.19 -8.20
C SER A 33 15.89 10.34 -7.19
N GLY A 34 16.37 11.53 -7.57
CA GLY A 34 16.01 12.74 -6.83
C GLY A 34 14.54 13.09 -6.98
N PHE A 35 14.00 13.86 -6.01
CA PHE A 35 12.63 14.34 -6.10
C PHE A 35 12.41 15.24 -7.31
N ARG A 36 11.32 14.98 -8.04
CA ARG A 36 10.81 15.83 -9.13
C ARG A 36 9.52 16.52 -8.65
N GLY A 37 9.35 17.78 -8.99
CA GLY A 37 8.07 18.49 -8.78
C GLY A 37 7.00 17.90 -9.69
N MET A 38 5.79 17.80 -9.16
CA MET A 38 4.61 17.35 -9.92
C MET A 38 3.75 18.53 -10.40
N GLY A 39 4.27 19.77 -10.40
CA GLY A 39 3.57 21.01 -10.74
C GLY A 39 3.38 21.91 -9.51
N SER A 40 2.81 23.10 -9.73
CA SER A 40 2.68 24.14 -8.72
C SER A 40 1.42 24.06 -7.85
N THR A 41 0.54 23.09 -8.11
CA THR A 41 -0.72 22.96 -7.35
C THR A 41 -0.45 22.50 -5.93
N VAL A 42 -1.10 23.16 -4.99
CA VAL A 42 -1.02 22.89 -3.56
C VAL A 42 -2.01 21.79 -3.19
N THR A 43 -1.52 20.72 -2.60
CA THR A 43 -2.32 19.60 -2.09
C THR A 43 -2.35 19.61 -0.57
N LEU A 44 -3.48 19.21 0.05
CA LEU A 44 -3.63 19.15 1.50
C LEU A 44 -3.39 17.76 2.04
N GLY A 45 -3.98 16.77 1.37
CA GLY A 45 -4.03 15.41 1.87
C GLY A 45 -2.97 14.50 1.27
N GLU A 46 -2.99 13.27 1.73
CA GLU A 46 -2.13 12.23 1.22
C GLU A 46 -2.57 11.81 -0.19
N PRO A 47 -1.66 11.75 -1.17
CA PRO A 47 -2.00 11.31 -2.51
C PRO A 47 -2.38 9.82 -2.53
N SER A 48 -3.07 9.40 -3.59
CA SER A 48 -3.23 8.00 -3.96
C SER A 48 -2.79 7.81 -5.40
N CYS A 49 -1.91 6.86 -5.65
CA CYS A 49 -1.35 6.62 -6.97
C CYS A 49 -1.69 5.20 -7.44
N VAL A 50 -1.98 5.07 -8.73
CA VAL A 50 -2.34 3.79 -9.35
C VAL A 50 -1.69 3.67 -10.73
N GLN A 51 -1.16 2.49 -11.02
CA GLN A 51 -0.68 2.14 -12.35
C GLN A 51 -1.84 1.76 -13.26
N LEU A 52 -1.90 2.33 -14.45
CA LEU A 52 -2.85 1.96 -15.51
C LEU A 52 -2.23 0.95 -16.47
N ALA A 53 -1.02 1.24 -16.92
CA ALA A 53 -0.20 0.42 -17.79
C ALA A 53 1.28 0.60 -17.44
N ALA A 54 2.16 -0.13 -18.11
CA ALA A 54 3.61 0.11 -17.97
C ALA A 54 3.95 1.56 -18.33
N GLN A 55 4.70 2.24 -17.47
CA GLN A 55 5.09 3.65 -17.58
C GLN A 55 3.92 4.64 -17.54
N ASP A 56 2.74 4.22 -17.10
CA ASP A 56 1.55 5.05 -17.00
C ASP A 56 0.95 4.95 -15.60
N VAL A 57 1.06 6.04 -14.85
CA VAL A 57 0.61 6.14 -13.45
C VAL A 57 -0.23 7.41 -13.29
N VAL A 58 -1.36 7.28 -12.62
CA VAL A 58 -2.17 8.41 -12.18
C VAL A 58 -2.05 8.57 -10.68
N CYS A 59 -1.76 9.79 -10.23
CA CYS A 59 -1.84 10.17 -8.82
C CYS A 59 -2.97 11.19 -8.63
N VAL A 60 -3.74 10.99 -7.58
CA VAL A 60 -4.88 11.84 -7.22
C VAL A 60 -4.68 12.34 -5.81
N ALA A 61 -5.03 13.60 -5.54
CA ALA A 61 -4.91 14.21 -4.22
C ALA A 61 -6.04 15.23 -3.97
N GLN A 62 -6.33 15.52 -2.71
CA GLN A 62 -7.21 16.61 -2.33
C GLN A 62 -6.45 17.95 -2.42
N SER A 63 -7.05 18.97 -3.05
CA SER A 63 -6.50 20.32 -3.08
C SER A 63 -6.82 21.08 -1.79
N GLN A 64 -6.17 22.24 -1.59
CA GLN A 64 -6.51 23.18 -0.49
C GLN A 64 -7.94 23.71 -0.58
N GLN A 65 -8.53 23.74 -1.77
CA GLN A 65 -9.92 24.15 -1.98
C GLN A 65 -10.91 22.99 -1.79
N SER A 66 -10.44 21.86 -1.22
CA SER A 66 -11.25 20.67 -1.02
C SER A 66 -11.83 20.07 -2.31
N THR A 67 -11.15 20.26 -3.44
CA THR A 67 -11.48 19.62 -4.71
C THR A 67 -10.55 18.45 -4.98
N LEU A 68 -10.95 17.53 -5.84
CA LEU A 68 -10.10 16.42 -6.26
C LEU A 68 -9.22 16.85 -7.44
N MET A 69 -7.93 16.61 -7.34
CA MET A 69 -6.93 16.92 -8.37
C MET A 69 -6.27 15.64 -8.84
N ALA A 70 -6.05 15.53 -10.14
CA ALA A 70 -5.33 14.41 -10.75
C ALA A 70 -4.09 14.86 -11.52
N ASN A 71 -3.06 14.02 -11.54
CA ASN A 71 -1.86 14.22 -12.32
C ASN A 71 -1.41 12.87 -12.90
N ARG A 72 -1.07 12.85 -14.18
CA ARG A 72 -0.66 11.62 -14.88
C ARG A 72 0.82 11.65 -15.22
N PHE A 73 1.48 10.53 -14.98
CA PHE A 73 2.86 10.29 -15.34
C PHE A 73 2.91 9.37 -16.56
N THR A 74 3.34 9.90 -17.68
CA THR A 74 3.59 9.15 -18.92
C THR A 74 4.87 9.69 -19.57
N ASP A 75 5.55 8.87 -20.37
CA ASP A 75 6.75 9.28 -21.11
C ASP A 75 7.82 9.95 -20.22
N ASN A 76 7.95 9.46 -18.99
CA ASN A 76 8.86 9.98 -17.96
C ASN A 76 8.58 11.43 -17.51
N ALA A 77 7.39 11.94 -17.74
CA ALA A 77 6.97 13.29 -17.36
C ALA A 77 5.58 13.31 -16.68
N TRP A 78 5.37 14.29 -15.80
CA TRP A 78 4.07 14.60 -15.24
C TRP A 78 3.33 15.59 -16.16
N SER A 79 2.06 15.33 -16.43
CA SER A 79 1.21 16.19 -17.27
C SER A 79 0.83 17.51 -16.60
N GLY A 80 1.01 17.63 -15.29
CA GLY A 80 0.45 18.70 -14.47
C GLY A 80 -0.88 18.33 -13.84
N TRP A 81 -1.28 19.11 -12.81
CA TRP A 81 -2.49 18.85 -12.07
C TRP A 81 -3.74 19.36 -12.79
N THR A 82 -4.71 18.48 -12.95
CA THR A 82 -6.04 18.81 -13.49
C THR A 82 -7.07 18.77 -12.36
N ASN A 83 -7.91 19.79 -12.24
CA ASN A 83 -8.99 19.83 -11.28
C ASN A 83 -10.17 18.98 -11.81
N LEU A 84 -10.56 17.96 -11.05
CA LEU A 84 -11.70 17.09 -11.39
C LEU A 84 -13.02 17.63 -10.88
N ALA A 85 -13.02 18.84 -10.31
CA ALA A 85 -14.14 19.47 -9.63
C ALA A 85 -14.68 18.61 -8.46
N GLY A 86 -15.85 18.94 -7.94
CA GLY A 86 -16.46 18.24 -6.81
C GLY A 86 -15.82 18.57 -5.47
N ALA A 87 -16.63 18.89 -4.48
CA ALA A 87 -16.19 19.07 -3.12
C ALA A 87 -15.92 17.70 -2.47
N VAL A 88 -14.71 17.51 -1.93
CA VAL A 88 -14.31 16.26 -1.26
C VAL A 88 -13.81 16.56 0.16
N SER A 89 -14.03 15.64 1.09
CA SER A 89 -13.68 15.80 2.51
C SER A 89 -12.83 14.66 3.05
N SER A 90 -12.18 13.92 2.18
CA SER A 90 -11.22 12.88 2.55
C SER A 90 -10.12 12.76 1.50
N ASP A 91 -9.01 12.13 1.91
CA ASP A 91 -8.02 11.63 0.97
C ASP A 91 -8.65 10.64 -0.01
N PRO A 92 -8.18 10.61 -1.26
CA PRO A 92 -8.63 9.64 -2.25
C PRO A 92 -8.05 8.24 -1.99
N SER A 93 -8.77 7.23 -2.45
CA SER A 93 -8.28 5.87 -2.60
C SER A 93 -8.47 5.40 -4.03
N CYS A 94 -7.38 5.24 -4.75
CA CYS A 94 -7.39 4.88 -6.16
C CYS A 94 -6.91 3.44 -6.38
N VAL A 95 -7.55 2.75 -7.32
CA VAL A 95 -7.21 1.38 -7.72
C VAL A 95 -7.44 1.21 -9.23
N ASN A 96 -6.65 0.32 -9.85
CA ASN A 96 -6.92 -0.13 -11.22
C ASN A 96 -8.07 -1.16 -11.18
N ASP A 97 -9.04 -1.02 -12.07
CA ASP A 97 -10.23 -1.90 -12.15
C ASP A 97 -9.96 -3.24 -12.85
N GLY A 98 -8.70 -3.50 -13.21
CA GLY A 98 -8.27 -4.71 -13.93
C GLY A 98 -8.43 -4.63 -15.45
N THR A 99 -8.94 -3.50 -15.99
CA THR A 99 -9.04 -3.23 -17.43
C THR A 99 -8.13 -2.07 -17.88
N GLY A 100 -7.40 -1.45 -16.96
CA GLY A 100 -6.55 -0.30 -17.21
C GLY A 100 -7.21 1.04 -16.88
N GLN A 101 -8.38 1.04 -16.27
CA GLN A 101 -9.04 2.25 -15.77
C GLN A 101 -8.65 2.51 -14.31
N ALA A 102 -8.52 3.78 -13.93
CA ALA A 102 -8.38 4.15 -12.53
C ALA A 102 -9.75 4.45 -11.92
N VAL A 103 -10.05 3.84 -10.78
CA VAL A 103 -11.20 4.18 -9.94
C VAL A 103 -10.70 4.89 -8.70
N CYS A 104 -11.16 6.09 -8.44
CA CYS A 104 -10.79 6.86 -7.24
C CYS A 104 -12.03 7.15 -6.39
N GLY A 105 -12.11 6.51 -5.23
CA GLY A 105 -13.15 6.73 -4.24
C GLY A 105 -12.76 7.82 -3.24
N VAL A 106 -13.74 8.64 -2.85
CA VAL A 106 -13.59 9.71 -1.84
C VAL A 106 -14.89 9.88 -1.04
N ARG A 107 -14.81 10.60 0.06
CA ARG A 107 -15.99 11.10 0.76
C ARG A 107 -16.38 12.45 0.18
N SER A 108 -17.64 12.59 -0.24
CA SER A 108 -18.20 13.86 -0.71
C SER A 108 -18.14 14.92 0.41
N GLY A 109 -17.68 16.12 0.07
CA GLY A 109 -17.67 17.26 1.00
C GLY A 109 -19.04 17.90 1.22
N THR A 110 -20.00 17.65 0.33
CA THR A 110 -21.35 18.21 0.41
C THR A 110 -22.36 17.29 1.08
N THR A 111 -22.38 16.00 0.69
CA THR A 111 -23.36 15.02 1.17
C THR A 111 -22.81 14.06 2.22
N GLY A 112 -21.47 13.96 2.34
CA GLY A 112 -20.83 12.99 3.22
C GLY A 112 -20.95 11.55 2.69
N THR A 113 -21.41 11.36 1.45
CA THR A 113 -21.56 10.04 0.84
C THR A 113 -20.26 9.53 0.24
N LEU A 114 -20.18 8.22 0.04
CA LEU A 114 -19.14 7.59 -0.77
C LEU A 114 -19.42 7.91 -2.25
N VAL A 115 -18.47 8.59 -2.89
CA VAL A 115 -18.51 8.87 -4.33
C VAL A 115 -17.22 8.36 -4.98
N ALA A 116 -17.30 8.03 -6.26
CA ALA A 116 -16.12 7.68 -7.06
C ALA A 116 -16.14 8.39 -8.42
N THR A 117 -14.94 8.60 -8.97
CA THR A 117 -14.74 8.98 -10.36
C THR A 117 -13.85 7.95 -11.03
N VAL A 118 -14.06 7.76 -12.33
CA VAL A 118 -13.35 6.76 -13.14
C VAL A 118 -12.58 7.47 -14.25
N PHE A 119 -11.32 7.12 -14.42
CA PHE A 119 -10.48 7.55 -15.53
C PHE A 119 -10.33 6.42 -16.53
N ASP A 120 -10.80 6.62 -17.75
CA ASP A 120 -10.80 5.63 -18.83
C ASP A 120 -9.49 5.56 -19.63
N GLY A 121 -8.45 6.27 -19.17
CA GLY A 121 -7.18 6.45 -19.90
C GLY A 121 -7.13 7.77 -20.70
N THR A 122 -8.26 8.46 -20.88
CA THR A 122 -8.38 9.72 -21.60
C THR A 122 -9.15 10.77 -20.81
N ASN A 123 -10.31 10.40 -20.27
CA ASN A 123 -11.23 11.30 -19.59
C ASN A 123 -11.60 10.79 -18.21
N TRP A 124 -11.87 11.72 -17.31
CA TRP A 124 -12.48 11.45 -16.01
C TRP A 124 -14.01 11.51 -16.14
N SER A 125 -14.69 10.53 -15.54
CA SER A 125 -16.13 10.57 -15.40
C SER A 125 -16.58 11.66 -14.42
N ALA A 126 -17.85 12.05 -14.48
CA ALA A 126 -18.49 12.73 -13.35
C ALA A 126 -18.45 11.83 -12.11
N PHE A 127 -18.59 12.42 -10.91
CA PHE A 127 -18.69 11.65 -9.68
C PHE A 127 -19.96 10.78 -9.69
N ILE A 128 -19.78 9.50 -9.39
CA ILE A 128 -20.85 8.51 -9.27
C ILE A 128 -21.12 8.35 -7.78
N ASP A 129 -22.30 8.73 -7.31
CA ASP A 129 -22.68 8.66 -5.91
C ASP A 129 -23.26 7.28 -5.55
N SER A 130 -22.77 6.68 -4.49
CA SER A 130 -23.30 5.43 -3.93
C SER A 130 -24.60 5.63 -3.14
N ASN A 131 -24.98 6.89 -2.86
CA ASN A 131 -26.05 7.31 -1.94
C ASN A 131 -25.88 6.81 -0.50
N GLY A 132 -24.69 6.32 -0.14
CA GLY A 132 -24.38 5.82 1.19
C GLY A 132 -23.45 6.76 1.96
N GLN A 133 -23.89 7.22 3.13
CA GLN A 133 -23.08 8.09 3.98
C GLN A 133 -21.97 7.32 4.68
N ILE A 134 -20.76 7.91 4.69
CA ILE A 134 -19.59 7.37 5.35
C ILE A 134 -18.99 8.42 6.31
N PHE A 135 -18.29 7.95 7.35
CA PHE A 135 -17.63 8.81 8.33
C PHE A 135 -16.16 9.09 7.92
N SER A 136 -15.41 8.06 7.57
CA SER A 136 -14.00 8.17 7.16
C SER A 136 -13.84 8.29 5.65
N GLY A 137 -12.62 8.58 5.19
CA GLY A 137 -12.22 8.31 3.81
C GLY A 137 -12.37 6.82 3.49
N PRO A 138 -12.69 6.47 2.24
CA PRO A 138 -12.79 5.08 1.81
C PRO A 138 -11.41 4.46 1.56
N SER A 139 -11.36 3.13 1.58
CA SER A 139 -10.31 2.33 0.96
C SER A 139 -10.94 1.48 -0.13
N CYS A 140 -10.46 1.64 -1.36
CA CYS A 140 -10.94 0.92 -2.53
C CYS A 140 -9.95 -0.16 -2.94
N ALA A 141 -10.46 -1.33 -3.31
CA ALA A 141 -9.65 -2.45 -3.79
C ALA A 141 -10.36 -3.18 -4.94
N LEU A 142 -9.57 -3.65 -5.90
CA LEU A 142 -10.09 -4.49 -6.98
C LEU A 142 -10.58 -5.81 -6.39
N LEU A 143 -11.84 -6.15 -6.60
CA LEU A 143 -12.35 -7.47 -6.27
C LEU A 143 -12.12 -8.43 -7.45
N ARG A 144 -12.61 -8.05 -8.62
CA ARG A 144 -12.46 -8.77 -9.90
C ARG A 144 -12.53 -7.74 -11.01
N SER A 145 -12.11 -8.11 -12.22
CA SER A 145 -12.22 -7.20 -13.37
C SER A 145 -13.53 -6.44 -13.40
N THR A 146 -13.48 -5.13 -13.53
CA THR A 146 -14.60 -4.18 -13.50
C THR A 146 -15.39 -4.11 -12.19
N LYS A 147 -14.99 -4.79 -11.14
CA LYS A 147 -15.65 -4.77 -9.83
C LYS A 147 -14.69 -4.25 -8.76
N VAL A 148 -14.97 -3.07 -8.26
CA VAL A 148 -14.17 -2.40 -7.24
C VAL A 148 -14.99 -2.28 -5.96
N LEU A 149 -14.49 -2.88 -4.88
CA LEU A 149 -15.05 -2.70 -3.54
C LEU A 149 -14.45 -1.45 -2.91
N CYS A 150 -15.28 -0.52 -2.48
CA CYS A 150 -14.87 0.57 -1.61
C CYS A 150 -15.51 0.41 -0.24
N ALA A 151 -14.69 0.45 0.80
CA ALA A 151 -15.12 0.31 2.18
C ALA A 151 -14.67 1.52 3.01
N ALA A 152 -15.45 1.90 4.01
CA ALA A 152 -15.20 3.02 4.90
C ALA A 152 -15.76 2.74 6.30
N ARG A 153 -15.36 3.52 7.30
CA ARG A 153 -16.07 3.53 8.58
C ARG A 153 -17.42 4.24 8.38
N SER A 154 -18.49 3.63 8.86
CA SER A 154 -19.83 4.23 8.83
C SER A 154 -20.05 5.26 9.93
N LEU A 155 -21.14 6.02 9.85
CA LEU A 155 -21.55 6.94 10.91
C LEU A 155 -21.84 6.24 12.24
N THR A 156 -22.21 4.96 12.21
CA THR A 156 -22.48 4.11 13.38
C THR A 156 -21.29 3.25 13.77
N SER A 157 -20.08 3.61 13.33
CA SER A 157 -18.82 2.89 13.60
C SER A 157 -18.75 1.47 13.03
N GLY A 158 -19.67 1.06 12.14
CA GLY A 158 -19.59 -0.20 11.39
C GLY A 158 -18.70 -0.08 10.14
N LEU A 159 -18.50 -1.19 9.44
CA LEU A 159 -17.84 -1.24 8.15
C LEU A 159 -18.86 -0.99 7.03
N ALA A 160 -18.93 0.23 6.54
CA ALA A 160 -19.72 0.61 5.38
C ALA A 160 -19.02 0.18 4.09
N ASN A 161 -19.77 -0.31 3.11
CA ASN A 161 -19.18 -0.73 1.85
C ASN A 161 -20.20 -0.70 0.69
N SER A 162 -19.68 -0.53 -0.51
CA SER A 162 -20.42 -0.71 -1.76
C SER A 162 -19.48 -1.20 -2.87
N LEU A 163 -20.03 -1.89 -3.85
CA LEU A 163 -19.30 -2.47 -4.97
C LEU A 163 -19.62 -1.65 -6.23
N LEU A 164 -18.64 -0.96 -6.79
CA LEU A 164 -18.75 -0.26 -8.07
C LEU A 164 -18.50 -1.24 -9.22
N ASN A 165 -19.42 -1.24 -10.18
CA ASN A 165 -19.23 -1.88 -11.49
C ASN A 165 -18.79 -0.80 -12.49
N THR A 166 -17.53 -0.81 -12.90
CA THR A 166 -17.00 0.21 -13.83
C THR A 166 -17.53 0.04 -15.25
N ALA A 167 -17.85 -1.18 -15.65
CA ALA A 167 -18.43 -1.43 -16.98
C ALA A 167 -19.81 -0.77 -17.19
N THR A 168 -20.56 -0.54 -16.11
CA THR A 168 -21.89 0.10 -16.15
C THR A 168 -21.93 1.42 -15.40
N SER A 169 -20.84 1.82 -14.78
CA SER A 169 -20.73 3.01 -13.92
C SER A 169 -21.80 3.06 -12.83
N THR A 170 -22.09 1.92 -12.22
CA THR A 170 -23.17 1.79 -11.21
C THR A 170 -22.64 1.17 -9.91
N TRP A 171 -23.10 1.73 -8.78
CA TRP A 171 -22.92 1.13 -7.49
C TRP A 171 -23.94 0.03 -7.22
N GLY A 172 -23.49 -1.03 -6.56
CA GLY A 172 -24.36 -1.99 -5.91
C GLY A 172 -24.99 -1.42 -4.65
N SER A 173 -25.74 -2.25 -3.93
CA SER A 173 -26.36 -1.83 -2.66
C SER A 173 -25.31 -1.42 -1.65
N PHE A 174 -25.47 -0.24 -1.06
CA PHE A 174 -24.70 0.19 0.09
C PHE A 174 -25.05 -0.64 1.31
N LYS A 175 -24.06 -1.17 1.99
CA LYS A 175 -24.23 -2.07 3.16
C LYS A 175 -23.34 -1.62 4.30
N THR A 176 -23.78 -1.93 5.53
CA THR A 176 -22.97 -1.74 6.74
C THR A 176 -22.89 -3.06 7.51
N VAL A 177 -21.69 -3.52 7.80
CA VAL A 177 -21.41 -4.63 8.69
C VAL A 177 -21.22 -4.07 10.09
N ALA A 178 -21.97 -4.60 11.06
CA ALA A 178 -21.91 -4.11 12.43
C ALA A 178 -20.53 -4.36 13.06
N ALA A 179 -19.96 -3.33 13.67
CA ALA A 179 -18.68 -3.33 14.38
C ALA A 179 -18.56 -2.06 15.24
N THR A 180 -17.48 -1.96 16.00
CA THR A 180 -17.10 -0.76 16.78
C THR A 180 -15.77 -0.21 16.27
N LEU A 181 -15.72 0.14 14.99
CA LEU A 181 -14.51 0.62 14.34
C LEU A 181 -14.10 2.00 14.86
N THR A 182 -12.83 2.19 15.10
CA THR A 182 -12.22 3.46 15.53
C THR A 182 -11.42 4.13 14.43
N SER A 183 -11.03 3.39 13.39
CA SER A 183 -10.26 3.91 12.26
C SER A 183 -10.95 3.72 10.91
N ALA A 184 -10.42 4.37 9.86
CA ALA A 184 -10.68 4.01 8.47
C ALA A 184 -10.13 2.60 8.18
N PRO A 185 -10.75 1.83 7.28
CA PRO A 185 -10.18 0.58 6.80
C PRO A 185 -9.01 0.81 5.83
N GLY A 186 -8.05 -0.13 5.80
CA GLY A 186 -7.10 -0.30 4.72
C GLY A 186 -7.37 -1.63 4.02
N CYS A 187 -7.73 -1.60 2.75
CA CYS A 187 -8.17 -2.77 2.00
C CYS A 187 -7.22 -3.11 0.85
N ALA A 188 -7.07 -4.38 0.55
CA ALA A 188 -6.32 -4.86 -0.60
C ALA A 188 -6.93 -6.13 -1.19
N ASN A 189 -6.75 -6.31 -2.50
CA ASN A 189 -7.07 -7.54 -3.22
C ASN A 189 -6.03 -8.62 -2.90
N ASP A 190 -6.48 -9.84 -2.72
CA ASP A 190 -5.62 -11.00 -2.45
C ASP A 190 -5.18 -11.76 -3.72
N ASN A 191 -5.46 -11.24 -4.91
CA ASN A 191 -5.24 -11.88 -6.21
C ASN A 191 -5.91 -13.27 -6.38
N ASN A 192 -6.89 -13.57 -5.53
CA ASN A 192 -7.74 -14.76 -5.64
C ASN A 192 -9.22 -14.39 -5.86
N GLY A 193 -9.51 -13.09 -5.94
CA GLY A 193 -10.84 -12.56 -6.13
C GLY A 193 -11.55 -12.19 -4.84
N ASP A 194 -10.81 -12.11 -3.73
CA ASP A 194 -11.29 -11.62 -2.43
C ASP A 194 -10.63 -10.28 -2.10
N VAL A 195 -11.27 -9.51 -1.22
CA VAL A 195 -10.72 -8.28 -0.65
C VAL A 195 -10.57 -8.44 0.85
N ILE A 196 -9.38 -8.17 1.36
CA ILE A 196 -9.09 -8.16 2.79
C ILE A 196 -8.96 -6.73 3.26
N CYS A 197 -9.69 -6.37 4.32
CA CYS A 197 -9.61 -5.06 4.96
C CYS A 197 -9.15 -5.21 6.41
N ALA A 198 -8.19 -4.38 6.83
CA ALA A 198 -7.77 -4.22 8.21
C ALA A 198 -8.25 -2.87 8.76
N MET A 199 -8.62 -2.82 10.00
CA MET A 199 -9.09 -1.62 10.70
C MET A 199 -8.90 -1.76 12.20
N ASN A 200 -8.95 -0.63 12.90
CA ASN A 200 -8.98 -0.66 14.36
C ASN A 200 -10.41 -0.76 14.86
N ALA A 201 -10.60 -1.49 15.92
CA ALA A 201 -11.89 -1.63 16.58
C ALA A 201 -11.72 -1.71 18.11
N LEU A 202 -12.68 -1.18 18.83
CA LEU A 202 -12.82 -1.43 20.26
C LEU A 202 -13.37 -2.84 20.47
N VAL A 203 -12.52 -3.75 20.91
CA VAL A 203 -12.92 -5.12 21.29
C VAL A 203 -13.34 -5.16 22.75
N THR A 204 -12.76 -4.29 23.58
CA THR A 204 -13.20 -4.01 24.96
C THR A 204 -13.31 -2.49 25.14
N ALA A 205 -13.92 -2.03 26.22
CA ALA A 205 -14.11 -0.60 26.49
C ALA A 205 -12.82 0.24 26.51
N THR A 206 -11.65 -0.41 26.60
CA THR A 206 -10.34 0.26 26.76
C THR A 206 -9.28 -0.21 25.77
N ASN A 207 -9.51 -1.28 25.00
CA ASN A 207 -8.50 -1.85 24.12
C ASN A 207 -8.91 -1.69 22.66
N ASP A 208 -8.25 -0.76 22.00
CA ASP A 208 -8.25 -0.63 20.55
C ASP A 208 -7.30 -1.68 19.97
N THR A 209 -7.78 -2.50 19.06
CA THR A 209 -7.03 -3.60 18.46
C THR A 209 -7.27 -3.66 16.95
N ILE A 210 -6.39 -4.35 16.25
CA ILE A 210 -6.55 -4.54 14.81
C ILE A 210 -7.46 -5.72 14.56
N VAL A 211 -8.54 -5.47 13.84
CA VAL A 211 -9.43 -6.48 13.30
C VAL A 211 -9.31 -6.51 11.78
N VAL A 212 -9.52 -7.69 11.21
CA VAL A 212 -9.52 -7.89 9.76
C VAL A 212 -10.81 -8.56 9.35
N ASN A 213 -11.27 -8.29 8.14
CA ASN A 213 -12.40 -8.98 7.54
C ASN A 213 -12.15 -9.25 6.06
N ARG A 214 -12.64 -10.36 5.54
CA ARG A 214 -12.51 -10.77 4.14
C ARG A 214 -13.87 -10.73 3.47
N PHE A 215 -13.91 -10.11 2.27
CA PHE A 215 -15.07 -10.11 1.39
C PHE A 215 -14.81 -11.06 0.22
N ASP A 216 -15.60 -12.12 0.10
CA ASP A 216 -15.45 -13.18 -0.91
C ASP A 216 -16.12 -12.86 -2.26
N GLY A 217 -16.62 -11.63 -2.40
CA GLY A 217 -17.38 -11.17 -3.57
C GLY A 217 -18.90 -11.28 -3.41
N SER A 218 -19.39 -11.94 -2.35
CA SER A 218 -20.80 -12.07 -2.01
C SER A 218 -21.12 -11.63 -0.58
N LYS A 219 -20.25 -11.97 0.38
CA LYS A 219 -20.42 -11.71 1.81
C LYS A 219 -19.09 -11.39 2.49
N TRP A 220 -19.18 -10.77 3.65
CA TRP A 220 -18.10 -10.66 4.61
C TRP A 220 -18.04 -11.92 5.47
N GLU A 221 -16.86 -12.49 5.67
CA GLU A 221 -16.69 -13.76 6.39
C GLU A 221 -16.65 -13.60 7.92
N GLY A 222 -16.64 -12.37 8.40
CA GLY A 222 -16.60 -12.04 9.83
C GLY A 222 -15.26 -11.47 10.26
N PHE A 223 -15.31 -10.68 11.34
CA PHE A 223 -14.11 -10.05 11.88
C PHE A 223 -13.24 -11.06 12.64
N LEU A 224 -11.95 -11.05 12.34
CA LEU A 224 -10.92 -11.73 13.12
C LEU A 224 -10.07 -10.69 13.84
N THR A 225 -9.82 -10.90 15.13
CA THR A 225 -8.90 -10.07 15.92
C THR A 225 -7.47 -10.57 15.73
N LEU A 226 -6.57 -9.70 15.28
CA LEU A 226 -5.14 -10.03 15.16
C LEU A 226 -4.42 -9.70 16.47
N GLN A 227 -3.95 -10.73 17.14
CA GLN A 227 -3.25 -10.61 18.43
C GLN A 227 -1.94 -9.80 18.29
N GLY A 228 -1.63 -8.99 19.30
CA GLY A 228 -0.38 -8.22 19.39
C GLY A 228 -0.34 -6.92 18.59
N GLY A 229 -1.41 -6.55 17.88
CA GLY A 229 -1.56 -5.25 17.27
C GLY A 229 -2.07 -4.21 18.28
N ILE A 230 -1.25 -3.20 18.58
CA ILE A 230 -1.65 -2.03 19.37
C ILE A 230 -1.50 -0.82 18.44
N SER A 231 -2.61 -0.41 17.85
CA SER A 231 -2.60 0.57 16.78
C SER A 231 -2.58 2.01 17.28
N GLY A 232 -1.73 2.82 16.66
CA GLY A 232 -1.68 4.28 16.82
C GLY A 232 -2.16 5.04 15.58
N SER A 233 -2.62 4.33 14.52
CA SER A 233 -3.13 4.93 13.28
C SER A 233 -4.08 3.98 12.55
N SER A 234 -4.69 4.44 11.47
CA SER A 234 -5.43 3.55 10.55
C SER A 234 -4.46 2.57 9.88
N PRO A 235 -4.73 1.26 9.90
CA PRO A 235 -3.91 0.30 9.17
C PRO A 235 -4.05 0.48 7.66
N SER A 236 -3.06 0.01 6.90
CA SER A 236 -3.10 -0.05 5.45
C SER A 236 -2.76 -1.46 4.98
N CYS A 237 -3.39 -1.92 3.90
CA CYS A 237 -3.08 -3.22 3.31
C CYS A 237 -2.67 -3.06 1.84
N THR A 238 -1.84 -3.97 1.36
CA THR A 238 -1.43 -4.03 -0.04
C THR A 238 -1.34 -5.47 -0.53
N SER A 239 -1.69 -5.66 -1.80
CA SER A 239 -1.45 -6.92 -2.51
C SER A 239 0.03 -7.12 -2.75
N ILE A 240 0.50 -8.36 -2.66
CA ILE A 240 1.87 -8.70 -3.04
C ILE A 240 1.94 -9.46 -4.37
N GLY A 241 0.85 -9.51 -5.13
CA GLY A 241 0.81 -10.20 -6.42
C GLY A 241 0.88 -11.73 -6.35
N VAL A 242 0.84 -12.30 -5.17
CA VAL A 242 0.79 -13.74 -4.94
C VAL A 242 -0.64 -14.13 -4.58
N LYS A 243 -1.16 -15.16 -5.24
CA LYS A 243 -2.54 -15.62 -5.06
C LYS A 243 -2.85 -15.91 -3.60
N GLY A 244 -3.92 -15.29 -3.10
CA GLY A 244 -4.42 -15.44 -1.73
C GLY A 244 -3.58 -14.72 -0.67
N GLN A 245 -2.67 -13.80 -1.03
CA GLN A 245 -1.79 -13.16 -0.06
C GLN A 245 -1.95 -11.63 -0.04
N VAL A 246 -1.96 -11.08 1.17
CA VAL A 246 -2.04 -9.64 1.45
C VAL A 246 -1.12 -9.31 2.62
N VAL A 247 -0.40 -8.21 2.52
CA VAL A 247 0.33 -7.63 3.65
C VAL A 247 -0.46 -6.44 4.20
N CYS A 248 -0.72 -6.45 5.50
CA CYS A 248 -1.26 -5.30 6.21
C CYS A 248 -0.20 -4.70 7.12
N PHE A 249 -0.19 -3.38 7.18
CA PHE A 249 0.72 -2.57 7.99
C PHE A 249 -0.06 -1.84 9.06
N ASP A 250 0.58 -1.69 10.20
CA ASP A 250 0.09 -0.86 11.28
C ASP A 250 1.23 -0.05 11.89
N ARG A 251 0.95 1.19 12.24
CA ARG A 251 1.83 2.00 13.08
C ARG A 251 1.36 1.90 14.50
N ALA A 252 2.16 1.23 15.32
CA ALA A 252 1.85 1.07 16.74
C ALA A 252 2.03 2.38 17.54
N ASN A 253 1.59 2.39 18.80
CA ASN A 253 1.71 3.55 19.70
C ASN A 253 3.15 3.98 19.96
N ASN A 254 4.13 3.09 19.77
CA ASN A 254 5.56 3.42 19.82
C ASN A 254 6.08 4.07 18.52
N LEU A 255 5.18 4.40 17.61
CA LEU A 255 5.45 5.00 16.30
C LEU A 255 6.30 4.12 15.36
N ALA A 256 6.46 2.83 15.66
CA ALA A 256 7.10 1.86 14.77
C ALA A 256 6.08 1.25 13.80
N ILE A 257 6.54 0.85 12.61
CA ILE A 257 5.73 0.13 11.64
C ILE A 257 5.90 -1.37 11.82
N TYR A 258 4.77 -2.04 11.86
CA TYR A 258 4.68 -3.49 11.87
C TYR A 258 3.95 -3.97 10.62
N ALA A 259 4.37 -5.11 10.10
CA ALA A 259 3.70 -5.79 9.00
C ALA A 259 3.19 -7.16 9.46
N ASN A 260 2.05 -7.57 8.92
CA ASN A 260 1.48 -8.89 9.11
C ASN A 260 1.00 -9.42 7.75
N LEU A 261 1.49 -10.59 7.37
CA LEU A 261 1.19 -11.23 6.10
C LEU A 261 0.08 -12.26 6.29
N PHE A 262 -1.02 -12.11 5.58
CA PHE A 262 -1.99 -13.17 5.35
C PHE A 262 -1.44 -14.11 4.28
N LYS A 263 -1.31 -15.38 4.65
CA LYS A 263 -1.01 -16.48 3.72
C LYS A 263 -2.33 -17.10 3.30
N SER A 264 -2.48 -17.45 2.05
CA SER A 264 -3.68 -18.06 1.50
C SER A 264 -4.28 -19.17 2.39
N GLY A 265 -5.57 -19.45 2.23
CA GLY A 265 -6.24 -20.55 2.93
C GLY A 265 -7.56 -20.13 3.59
N LEU A 266 -7.96 -20.89 4.58
CA LEU A 266 -9.18 -20.64 5.34
C LEU A 266 -9.08 -19.28 6.05
N TRP A 267 -10.23 -18.61 6.20
CA TRP A 267 -10.30 -17.37 6.96
C TRP A 267 -10.12 -17.66 8.44
N SER A 268 -8.89 -17.52 8.93
CA SER A 268 -8.47 -17.85 10.29
C SER A 268 -7.27 -17.00 10.70
N THR A 269 -7.15 -16.72 11.99
CA THR A 269 -5.99 -16.04 12.56
C THR A 269 -4.69 -16.84 12.40
N THR A 270 -4.75 -18.15 12.26
CA THR A 270 -3.59 -19.02 12.07
C THR A 270 -2.91 -18.85 10.72
N ASN A 271 -3.60 -18.25 9.73
CA ASN A 271 -3.05 -17.96 8.41
C ASN A 271 -2.36 -16.58 8.32
N TRP A 272 -2.27 -15.85 9.43
CA TRP A 272 -1.50 -14.64 9.58
C TRP A 272 -0.14 -14.96 10.21
N THR A 273 0.93 -14.31 9.72
CA THR A 273 2.30 -14.58 10.21
C THR A 273 2.61 -13.98 11.57
N GLY A 274 1.70 -13.19 12.11
CA GLY A 274 1.92 -12.32 13.26
C GLY A 274 2.63 -11.02 12.89
N TRP A 275 2.51 -10.04 13.79
CA TRP A 275 3.09 -8.71 13.59
C TRP A 275 4.60 -8.76 13.73
N ARG A 276 5.31 -8.25 12.72
CA ARG A 276 6.77 -8.14 12.70
C ARG A 276 7.16 -6.68 12.48
N GLY A 277 8.00 -6.16 13.37
CA GLY A 277 8.55 -4.80 13.24
C GLY A 277 9.46 -4.70 12.02
N ILE A 278 9.26 -3.65 11.20
CA ILE A 278 10.13 -3.35 10.06
C ILE A 278 11.22 -2.38 10.49
N THR A 279 10.90 -1.44 11.38
CA THR A 279 11.85 -0.44 11.86
C THR A 279 11.47 0.07 13.25
N GLY A 280 12.42 0.71 13.93
CA GLY A 280 12.19 1.43 15.18
C GLY A 280 11.60 2.83 14.92
N GLY A 281 10.57 3.16 15.60
CA GLY A 281 9.89 4.41 15.94
C GLY A 281 9.91 5.63 15.00
N ASN A 282 9.07 6.60 15.34
CA ASN A 282 8.99 7.93 14.71
C ASN A 282 8.53 7.97 13.24
N ILE A 283 7.76 6.97 12.81
CA ILE A 283 7.17 6.92 11.47
C ILE A 283 5.81 7.62 11.46
N GLY A 284 5.50 8.32 10.38
CA GLY A 284 4.18 8.90 10.12
C GLY A 284 3.08 7.84 9.95
N PRO A 285 1.80 8.24 9.93
CA PRO A 285 0.69 7.30 10.08
C PRO A 285 0.45 6.39 8.87
N ARG A 286 1.00 6.71 7.71
CA ARG A 286 0.72 5.99 6.47
C ARG A 286 1.95 5.30 5.89
N VAL A 287 1.74 4.10 5.37
CA VAL A 287 2.70 3.36 4.55
C VAL A 287 2.14 3.27 3.14
N GLY A 288 2.87 3.83 2.17
CA GLY A 288 2.53 3.69 0.75
C GLY A 288 3.41 2.62 0.12
N CYS A 289 2.82 1.58 -0.43
CA CYS A 289 3.55 0.48 -1.04
C CYS A 289 3.19 0.29 -2.51
N ALA A 290 4.16 -0.17 -3.28
CA ALA A 290 3.97 -0.67 -4.63
C ALA A 290 4.64 -2.04 -4.79
N MET A 291 4.19 -2.78 -5.78
CA MET A 291 4.66 -4.13 -6.08
C MET A 291 5.51 -4.11 -7.37
N PRO A 292 6.84 -3.99 -7.28
CA PRO A 292 7.71 -4.00 -8.46
C PRO A 292 7.68 -5.35 -9.20
N SER A 293 7.41 -6.42 -8.49
CA SER A 293 7.18 -7.77 -9.06
C SER A 293 6.41 -8.63 -8.06
N ALA A 294 5.80 -9.71 -8.53
CA ALA A 294 5.05 -10.62 -7.66
C ALA A 294 5.89 -11.11 -6.47
N GLY A 295 5.31 -11.07 -5.29
CA GLY A 295 5.97 -11.44 -4.03
C GLY A 295 6.89 -10.37 -3.46
N LYS A 296 7.10 -9.23 -4.12
CA LYS A 296 7.99 -8.16 -3.64
C LYS A 296 7.25 -6.85 -3.45
N LEU A 297 7.66 -6.08 -2.46
CA LEU A 297 7.15 -4.73 -2.21
C LEU A 297 8.29 -3.71 -2.11
N ALA A 298 8.00 -2.49 -2.53
CA ALA A 298 8.75 -1.30 -2.18
C ALA A 298 7.79 -0.34 -1.47
N CYS A 299 8.10 -0.01 -0.22
CA CYS A 299 7.25 0.80 0.64
C CYS A 299 7.95 2.07 1.06
N GLY A 300 7.23 3.18 1.02
CA GLY A 300 7.67 4.49 1.49
C GLY A 300 6.91 4.93 2.73
N VAL A 301 7.58 5.68 3.59
CA VAL A 301 7.03 6.27 4.82
C VAL A 301 7.59 7.68 5.03
N LEU A 302 6.86 8.50 5.78
CA LEU A 302 7.39 9.75 6.34
C LEU A 302 8.13 9.40 7.65
N TYR A 303 9.39 9.78 7.77
CA TYR A 303 10.12 9.75 9.04
C TYR A 303 9.98 11.12 9.72
N VAL A 304 9.25 11.16 10.83
CA VAL A 304 8.81 12.41 11.45
C VAL A 304 9.96 13.30 11.94
N PRO A 305 11.05 12.78 12.56
CA PRO A 305 12.10 13.63 13.13
C PRO A 305 12.82 14.53 12.14
N ASP A 306 12.98 14.10 10.88
CA ASP A 306 13.66 14.90 9.86
C ASP A 306 12.74 15.27 8.69
N SER A 307 11.47 14.82 8.73
CA SER A 307 10.46 15.05 7.70
C SER A 307 10.84 14.53 6.31
N PHE A 308 11.71 13.52 6.22
CA PHE A 308 12.07 12.94 4.94
C PHE A 308 11.33 11.64 4.67
N MET A 309 11.30 11.26 3.40
CA MET A 309 10.84 9.96 3.00
C MET A 309 11.92 8.91 3.26
N TYR A 310 11.51 7.80 3.83
CA TYR A 310 12.30 6.59 3.99
C TYR A 310 11.62 5.45 3.26
N THR A 311 12.40 4.51 2.73
CA THR A 311 11.88 3.35 2.01
C THR A 311 12.46 2.05 2.54
N ALA A 312 11.64 1.01 2.53
CA ALA A 312 12.03 -0.37 2.77
C ALA A 312 11.49 -1.26 1.66
N THR A 313 12.18 -2.37 1.40
CA THR A 313 11.75 -3.38 0.43
C THR A 313 11.51 -4.72 1.12
N PHE A 314 10.54 -5.46 0.59
CA PHE A 314 10.22 -6.83 0.96
C PHE A 314 10.59 -7.75 -0.19
N ASP A 315 11.36 -8.78 0.06
CA ASP A 315 11.82 -9.73 -0.97
C ASP A 315 10.91 -10.98 -1.11
N GLY A 316 9.82 -11.03 -0.36
CA GLY A 316 8.92 -12.18 -0.23
C GLY A 316 9.09 -12.92 1.10
N THR A 317 10.16 -12.65 1.83
CA THR A 317 10.49 -13.30 3.11
C THR A 317 10.92 -12.29 4.16
N ASN A 318 11.79 -11.37 3.80
CA ASN A 318 12.44 -10.43 4.71
C ASN A 318 12.21 -8.98 4.28
N TRP A 319 12.19 -8.09 5.27
CA TRP A 319 12.20 -6.65 5.08
C TRP A 319 13.62 -6.12 5.21
N THR A 320 13.99 -5.18 4.34
CA THR A 320 15.15 -4.31 4.59
C THR A 320 14.80 -3.30 5.69
N VAL A 321 15.81 -2.74 6.34
CA VAL A 321 15.59 -1.55 7.18
C VAL A 321 15.19 -0.36 6.32
N PHE A 322 14.41 0.57 6.89
CA PHE A 322 14.08 1.81 6.22
C PHE A 322 15.32 2.68 6.03
N ALA A 323 15.55 3.09 4.78
CA ALA A 323 16.65 3.98 4.40
C ALA A 323 16.09 5.29 3.84
N LYS A 324 16.75 6.41 4.20
CA LYS A 324 16.40 7.75 3.71
C LYS A 324 16.55 7.82 2.20
N VAL A 325 15.56 8.40 1.53
CA VAL A 325 15.58 8.62 0.09
C VAL A 325 15.18 10.06 -0.25
N GLY A 326 15.77 10.56 -1.34
CA GLY A 326 15.52 11.93 -1.79
C GLY A 326 16.18 12.99 -0.91
N ALA A 327 16.20 14.22 -1.42
CA ALA A 327 16.86 15.37 -0.79
C ALA A 327 15.88 16.47 -0.32
N LYS A 328 14.55 16.22 -0.45
CA LYS A 328 13.53 17.20 -0.05
C LYS A 328 12.66 16.62 1.06
N PRO A 329 12.33 17.42 2.07
CA PRO A 329 11.41 17.00 3.12
C PRO A 329 9.97 16.90 2.58
N ILE A 330 9.19 16.01 3.20
CA ILE A 330 7.77 15.79 2.91
C ILE A 330 6.91 16.07 4.15
N ALA A 331 5.65 16.45 3.94
CA ALA A 331 4.70 16.81 4.99
C ALA A 331 3.69 15.71 5.32
N ALA A 332 3.50 14.75 4.40
CA ALA A 332 2.53 13.68 4.54
C ALA A 332 3.09 12.35 4.02
N GLY A 333 2.47 11.25 4.40
CA GLY A 333 2.85 9.92 3.95
C GLY A 333 2.80 9.79 2.43
N PRO A 334 3.77 9.06 1.81
CA PRO A 334 3.78 8.87 0.38
C PRO A 334 2.73 7.84 -0.08
N ALA A 335 2.32 7.96 -1.35
CA ALA A 335 1.66 6.91 -2.10
C ALA A 335 2.63 6.38 -3.16
N CYS A 336 2.73 5.07 -3.27
CA CYS A 336 3.57 4.43 -4.27
C CYS A 336 2.75 3.64 -5.27
N ALA A 337 3.18 3.60 -6.52
CA ALA A 337 2.61 2.78 -7.57
C ALA A 337 3.72 2.06 -8.35
N THR A 338 3.41 0.91 -8.90
CA THR A 338 4.29 0.22 -9.84
C THR A 338 4.39 1.07 -11.11
N LEU A 339 5.61 1.30 -11.60
CA LEU A 339 5.83 2.04 -12.84
C LEU A 339 6.07 1.08 -14.00
N ALA A 340 6.93 0.09 -13.76
CA ALA A 340 7.24 -1.00 -14.68
C ALA A 340 7.80 -2.16 -13.86
N THR A 341 8.02 -3.31 -14.48
CA THR A 341 8.68 -4.44 -13.81
C THR A 341 10.01 -4.00 -13.19
N GLY A 342 10.13 -4.21 -11.89
CA GLY A 342 11.31 -3.81 -11.11
C GLY A 342 11.42 -2.32 -10.81
N LYS A 343 10.38 -1.50 -11.13
CA LYS A 343 10.40 -0.05 -10.88
C LYS A 343 9.12 0.43 -10.20
N VAL A 344 9.26 1.37 -9.29
CA VAL A 344 8.16 2.04 -8.59
C VAL A 344 8.30 3.55 -8.70
N ILE A 345 7.18 4.26 -8.59
CA ILE A 345 7.12 5.70 -8.41
C ILE A 345 6.37 5.99 -7.11
N CYS A 346 6.94 6.86 -6.28
CA CYS A 346 6.27 7.31 -5.06
C CYS A 346 6.05 8.81 -5.15
N ALA A 347 4.85 9.25 -4.82
CA ALA A 347 4.45 10.65 -4.74
C ALA A 347 4.15 11.02 -3.29
N ALA A 348 4.53 12.21 -2.88
CA ALA A 348 4.28 12.74 -1.54
C ALA A 348 3.99 14.24 -1.60
N VAL A 349 3.44 14.80 -0.54
CA VAL A 349 3.28 16.24 -0.34
C VAL A 349 4.53 16.79 0.31
N GLY A 350 5.21 17.74 -0.32
CA GLY A 350 6.35 18.44 0.26
C GLY A 350 5.92 19.48 1.32
N LEU A 351 6.86 19.99 2.11
CA LEU A 351 6.58 20.99 3.16
C LEU A 351 5.95 22.28 2.62
N SER A 352 6.20 22.63 1.35
CA SER A 352 5.55 23.77 0.67
C SER A 352 4.15 23.42 0.16
N SER A 353 3.56 22.31 0.58
CA SER A 353 2.29 21.74 0.08
C SER A 353 2.28 21.45 -1.42
N GLN A 354 3.43 21.48 -2.08
CA GLN A 354 3.56 21.04 -3.46
C GLN A 354 3.84 19.54 -3.52
N ALA A 355 3.19 18.85 -4.44
CA ALA A 355 3.45 17.43 -4.63
C ALA A 355 4.82 17.20 -5.29
N VAL A 356 5.51 16.19 -4.80
CA VAL A 356 6.83 15.75 -5.29
C VAL A 356 6.81 14.25 -5.52
N SER A 357 7.58 13.78 -6.49
CA SER A 357 7.70 12.35 -6.78
C SER A 357 9.16 11.93 -6.91
N LEU A 358 9.41 10.64 -6.70
CA LEU A 358 10.68 10.00 -6.99
C LEU A 358 10.44 8.59 -7.52
N THR A 359 11.39 8.09 -8.31
CA THR A 359 11.36 6.73 -8.85
C THR A 359 12.45 5.89 -8.22
N GLY A 360 12.16 4.63 -8.00
CA GLY A 360 13.07 3.67 -7.40
C GLY A 360 12.88 2.26 -7.95
N PRO A 361 13.62 1.33 -7.39
CA PRO A 361 13.59 -0.07 -7.78
C PRO A 361 12.29 -0.74 -7.38
#